data_428b308e6a4bb3f8264e697ba852cd03
#
_entry.id   428b308e6a4bb3f8264e697ba852cd03
#
_cell.length_a   1.000
_cell.length_b   1.000
_cell.length_c   1.000
_cell.angle_alpha   90.00
_cell.angle_beta   90.00
_cell.angle_gamma   90.00
#
_symmetry.space_group_name_H-M   'P 1'
#
loop_
_entity.id
_entity.type
_entity.pdbx_description
1 polymer ?
#
loop_
_entity_poly.entity_id
_entity_poly.type
_entity_poly.pdbx_seq_one_letter_code
_entity_poly.pdbx_strand_id
1 'polypeptide(L)'
;MGIAQAIIHRPDFVVLDEPTNGLDPNQILEIRHLIKAIAEECTVVLSTHILSEVQATCNYIRMIGQGTLVFSGTVDEFDNYILPNTVFATLVAAPPIEELKQLPGVVDVDELGGSNYRLRFSDSPQEMIERVVQTSVAKDWRLTEVRLEKSSLDDIFAELSKIKK
;
A
#
# COMPACT_ATOMS: atom_id res chain seq x y z
N MET A 1 -12.88 -4.57 -24.62
CA MET A 1 -14.28 -4.54 -25.14
C MET A 1 -15.34 -4.35 -24.06
N GLY A 2 -15.19 -4.84 -22.84
CA GLY A 2 -16.22 -4.74 -21.77
C GLY A 2 -16.62 -3.33 -21.36
N ILE A 3 -15.66 -2.41 -21.16
CA ILE A 3 -15.97 -1.04 -20.72
C ILE A 3 -16.82 -0.29 -21.75
N ALA A 4 -16.44 -0.34 -23.04
CA ALA A 4 -17.20 0.33 -24.11
C ALA A 4 -18.66 -0.17 -24.18
N GLN A 5 -18.88 -1.48 -23.95
CA GLN A 5 -20.22 -2.05 -23.91
C GLN A 5 -21.02 -1.55 -22.70
N ALA A 6 -20.37 -1.38 -21.54
CA ALA A 6 -21.02 -0.94 -20.32
C ALA A 6 -21.50 0.53 -20.41
N ILE A 7 -20.82 1.38 -21.16
CA ILE A 7 -21.13 2.83 -21.24
C ILE A 7 -21.97 3.24 -22.45
N ILE A 8 -22.21 2.34 -23.43
CA ILE A 8 -22.88 2.66 -24.70
C ILE A 8 -24.31 3.24 -24.50
N HIS A 9 -24.97 2.85 -23.43
CA HIS A 9 -26.34 3.29 -23.10
C HIS A 9 -26.39 4.53 -22.18
N ARG A 10 -25.24 5.14 -21.90
CA ARG A 10 -25.10 6.28 -20.97
C ARG A 10 -25.78 6.01 -19.61
N PRO A 11 -25.37 4.97 -18.89
CA PRO A 11 -25.97 4.63 -17.61
C PRO A 11 -25.59 5.64 -16.53
N ASP A 12 -26.44 5.80 -15.52
CA ASP A 12 -26.13 6.59 -14.33
C ASP A 12 -25.12 5.92 -13.41
N PHE A 13 -24.87 4.61 -13.61
CA PHE A 13 -24.06 3.77 -12.75
C PHE A 13 -23.34 2.65 -13.55
N VAL A 14 -22.03 2.50 -13.36
CA VAL A 14 -21.21 1.47 -14.02
C VAL A 14 -20.43 0.68 -12.96
N VAL A 15 -20.40 -0.64 -13.11
CA VAL A 15 -19.58 -1.55 -12.30
C VAL A 15 -18.49 -2.13 -13.18
N LEU A 16 -17.23 -1.97 -12.76
CA LEU A 16 -16.06 -2.52 -13.42
C LEU A 16 -15.35 -3.48 -12.47
N ASP A 17 -15.28 -4.73 -12.86
CA ASP A 17 -14.64 -5.79 -12.09
C ASP A 17 -13.24 -6.06 -12.65
N GLU A 18 -12.19 -5.81 -11.83
CA GLU A 18 -10.77 -5.97 -12.18
C GLU A 18 -10.39 -5.44 -13.58
N PRO A 19 -10.73 -4.17 -13.94
CA PRO A 19 -10.64 -3.70 -15.33
C PRO A 19 -9.21 -3.58 -15.86
N THR A 20 -8.20 -3.61 -15.01
CA THR A 20 -6.78 -3.51 -15.36
C THR A 20 -6.07 -4.86 -15.37
N ASN A 21 -6.78 -5.94 -15.01
CA ASN A 21 -6.17 -7.26 -14.91
C ASN A 21 -5.68 -7.76 -16.27
N GLY A 22 -4.41 -8.20 -16.31
CA GLY A 22 -3.77 -8.73 -17.52
C GLY A 22 -3.33 -7.67 -18.54
N LEU A 23 -3.38 -6.38 -18.22
CA LEU A 23 -2.91 -5.29 -19.06
C LEU A 23 -1.45 -4.93 -18.78
N ASP A 24 -0.77 -4.41 -19.81
CA ASP A 24 0.55 -3.82 -19.63
C ASP A 24 0.49 -2.43 -18.96
N PRO A 25 1.61 -1.90 -18.43
CA PRO A 25 1.62 -0.62 -17.71
C PRO A 25 1.07 0.57 -18.51
N ASN A 26 1.26 0.61 -19.82
CA ASN A 26 0.75 1.72 -20.65
C ASN A 26 -0.76 1.61 -20.82
N GLN A 27 -1.26 0.40 -21.05
CA GLN A 27 -2.70 0.14 -21.11
C GLN A 27 -3.40 0.44 -19.76
N ILE A 28 -2.76 0.13 -18.64
CA ILE A 28 -3.28 0.50 -17.31
C ILE A 28 -3.47 2.02 -17.19
N LEU A 29 -2.50 2.82 -17.65
CA LEU A 29 -2.63 4.28 -17.64
C LEU A 29 -3.79 4.77 -18.51
N GLU A 30 -3.98 4.18 -19.69
CA GLU A 30 -5.10 4.52 -20.58
C GLU A 30 -6.45 4.18 -19.94
N ILE A 31 -6.56 3.01 -19.31
CA ILE A 31 -7.79 2.61 -18.61
C ILE A 31 -8.08 3.51 -17.41
N ARG A 32 -7.06 3.92 -16.63
CA ARG A 32 -7.23 4.89 -15.54
C ARG A 32 -7.80 6.22 -16.04
N HIS A 33 -7.26 6.75 -17.14
CA HIS A 33 -7.77 7.97 -17.74
C HIS A 33 -9.22 7.80 -18.22
N LEU A 34 -9.53 6.66 -18.84
CA LEU A 34 -10.88 6.35 -19.29
C LEU A 34 -11.87 6.25 -18.12
N ILE A 35 -11.50 5.56 -17.03
CA ILE A 35 -12.35 5.45 -15.83
C ILE A 35 -12.64 6.84 -15.23
N LYS A 36 -11.63 7.71 -15.15
CA LYS A 36 -11.81 9.09 -14.66
C LYS A 36 -12.76 9.88 -15.55
N ALA A 37 -12.62 9.77 -16.86
CA ALA A 37 -13.52 10.45 -17.79
C ALA A 37 -14.97 9.93 -17.67
N ILE A 38 -15.17 8.63 -17.51
CA ILE A 38 -16.50 8.05 -17.26
C ILE A 38 -17.08 8.54 -15.93
N ALA A 39 -16.25 8.68 -14.90
CA ALA A 39 -16.66 9.12 -13.57
C ALA A 39 -17.11 10.60 -13.52
N GLU A 40 -16.79 11.40 -14.53
CA GLU A 40 -17.34 12.75 -14.70
C GLU A 40 -18.81 12.74 -15.14
N GLU A 41 -19.26 11.67 -15.82
CA GLU A 41 -20.61 11.56 -16.38
C GLU A 41 -21.53 10.66 -15.55
N CYS A 42 -20.97 9.66 -14.85
CA CYS A 42 -21.77 8.69 -14.08
C CYS A 42 -21.02 8.18 -12.83
N THR A 43 -21.75 7.49 -11.94
CA THR A 43 -21.14 6.81 -10.80
C THR A 43 -20.43 5.54 -11.24
N VAL A 44 -19.13 5.42 -10.94
CA VAL A 44 -18.34 4.22 -11.24
C VAL A 44 -18.03 3.48 -9.94
N VAL A 45 -18.34 2.20 -9.91
CA VAL A 45 -17.86 1.25 -8.88
C VAL A 45 -16.80 0.36 -9.51
N LEU A 46 -15.61 0.39 -8.89
CA LEU A 46 -14.46 -0.37 -9.31
C LEU A 46 -14.17 -1.47 -8.27
N SER A 47 -14.08 -2.72 -8.67
CA SER A 47 -13.50 -3.77 -7.84
C SER A 47 -12.05 -4.00 -8.26
N THR A 48 -11.13 -4.04 -7.30
CA THR A 48 -9.72 -4.35 -7.53
C THR A 48 -9.05 -4.79 -6.23
N HIS A 49 -7.98 -5.57 -6.36
CA HIS A 49 -7.09 -5.93 -5.25
C HIS A 49 -5.79 -5.10 -5.26
N ILE A 50 -5.65 -4.13 -6.16
CA ILE A 50 -4.44 -3.34 -6.36
C ILE A 50 -4.61 -1.95 -5.74
N LEU A 51 -3.91 -1.68 -4.62
CA LEU A 51 -4.01 -0.41 -3.89
C LEU A 51 -3.68 0.81 -4.76
N SER A 52 -2.65 0.71 -5.61
CA SER A 52 -2.28 1.82 -6.49
C SER A 52 -3.35 2.17 -7.54
N GLU A 53 -4.21 1.23 -7.91
CA GLU A 53 -5.38 1.50 -8.74
C GLU A 53 -6.43 2.31 -7.98
N VAL A 54 -6.73 1.88 -6.75
CA VAL A 54 -7.67 2.58 -5.87
C VAL A 54 -7.23 4.02 -5.64
N GLN A 55 -5.97 4.22 -5.24
CA GLN A 55 -5.41 5.55 -4.98
C GLN A 55 -5.38 6.45 -6.22
N ALA A 56 -5.19 5.84 -7.42
CA ALA A 56 -5.12 6.58 -8.67
C ALA A 56 -6.48 6.99 -9.24
N THR A 57 -7.56 6.22 -8.96
CA THR A 57 -8.83 6.36 -9.68
C THR A 57 -10.05 6.58 -8.78
N CYS A 58 -9.99 6.21 -7.50
CA CYS A 58 -11.14 6.25 -6.60
C CYS A 58 -11.11 7.48 -5.68
N ASN A 59 -12.30 7.92 -5.24
CA ASN A 59 -12.45 8.95 -4.21
C ASN A 59 -12.88 8.33 -2.88
N TYR A 60 -13.53 7.17 -2.94
CA TYR A 60 -14.13 6.48 -1.79
C TYR A 60 -13.84 4.98 -1.84
N ILE A 61 -13.55 4.39 -0.68
CA ILE A 61 -13.19 2.98 -0.55
C ILE A 61 -14.21 2.27 0.33
N ARG A 62 -14.59 1.07 -0.10
CA ARG A 62 -15.29 0.08 0.73
C ARG A 62 -14.51 -1.22 0.68
N MET A 63 -13.93 -1.63 1.80
CA MET A 63 -13.19 -2.88 1.89
C MET A 63 -14.07 -3.95 2.53
N ILE A 64 -14.17 -5.09 1.86
CA ILE A 64 -14.96 -6.23 2.32
C ILE A 64 -14.02 -7.37 2.67
N GLY A 65 -14.15 -7.89 3.88
CA GLY A 65 -13.39 -9.03 4.37
C GLY A 65 -14.32 -10.10 4.95
N GLN A 66 -14.17 -11.34 4.52
CA GLN A 66 -14.96 -12.48 5.00
C GLN A 66 -16.49 -12.20 4.98
N GLY A 67 -16.96 -11.52 3.93
CA GLY A 67 -18.37 -11.16 3.77
C GLY A 67 -18.86 -9.98 4.62
N THR A 68 -17.98 -9.31 5.36
CA THR A 68 -18.29 -8.13 6.18
C THR A 68 -17.57 -6.89 5.69
N LEU A 69 -18.19 -5.72 5.85
CA LEU A 69 -17.55 -4.43 5.57
C LEU A 69 -16.54 -4.13 6.68
N VAL A 70 -15.25 -4.12 6.34
CA VAL A 70 -14.15 -3.87 7.31
C VAL A 70 -13.71 -2.41 7.32
N PHE A 71 -13.81 -1.71 6.18
CA PHE A 71 -13.53 -0.27 6.07
C PHE A 71 -14.54 0.40 5.13
N SER A 72 -14.87 1.66 5.39
CA SER A 72 -15.69 2.52 4.53
C SER A 72 -15.31 3.98 4.78
N GLY A 73 -14.74 4.66 3.79
CA GLY A 73 -14.26 6.04 3.91
C GLY A 73 -13.65 6.55 2.61
N THR A 74 -13.14 7.78 2.63
CA THR A 74 -12.40 8.36 1.52
C THR A 74 -11.02 7.72 1.36
N VAL A 75 -10.38 7.93 0.20
CA VAL A 75 -8.98 7.50 -0.03
C VAL A 75 -8.04 8.17 0.96
N ASP A 76 -8.24 9.46 1.28
CA ASP A 76 -7.42 10.18 2.26
C ASP A 76 -7.57 9.60 3.68
N GLU A 77 -8.80 9.26 4.10
CA GLU A 77 -9.04 8.59 5.38
C GLU A 77 -8.36 7.22 5.43
N PHE A 78 -8.41 6.49 4.31
CA PHE A 78 -7.75 5.20 4.19
C PHE A 78 -6.22 5.32 4.23
N ASP A 79 -5.64 6.27 3.52
CA ASP A 79 -4.19 6.54 3.52
C ASP A 79 -3.70 6.99 4.90
N ASN A 80 -4.52 7.74 5.64
CA ASN A 80 -4.22 8.16 7.02
C ASN A 80 -4.39 7.02 8.04
N TYR A 81 -5.29 6.07 7.77
CA TYR A 81 -5.46 4.88 8.61
C TYR A 81 -4.23 3.96 8.55
N ILE A 82 -3.49 4.03 7.43
CA ILE A 82 -2.32 3.22 7.17
C ILE A 82 -1.07 4.07 7.33
N LEU A 83 -0.73 4.42 8.55
CA LEU A 83 0.59 4.95 8.82
C LEU A 83 1.62 3.88 8.42
N PRO A 84 2.64 4.25 7.62
CA PRO A 84 3.72 3.32 7.32
C PRO A 84 4.33 2.86 8.64
N ASN A 85 4.26 1.57 8.91
CA ASN A 85 4.85 0.94 10.08
C ASN A 85 6.09 0.11 9.74
N THR A 86 6.61 0.32 8.53
CA THR A 86 7.68 -0.49 7.98
C THR A 86 8.74 0.41 7.32
N VAL A 87 9.99 0.20 7.70
CA VAL A 87 11.17 0.78 7.05
C VAL A 87 11.88 -0.29 6.24
N PHE A 88 12.08 -0.02 4.97
CA PHE A 88 13.03 -0.76 4.15
C PHE A 88 14.42 -0.13 4.29
N ALA A 89 15.44 -0.96 4.52
CA ALA A 89 16.82 -0.53 4.62
C ALA A 89 17.77 -1.49 3.88
N THR A 90 18.75 -0.94 3.16
CA THR A 90 19.85 -1.71 2.58
C THR A 90 21.13 -1.42 3.38
N LEU A 91 21.67 -2.46 4.03
CA LEU A 91 22.82 -2.39 4.91
C LEU A 91 23.95 -3.27 4.36
N VAL A 92 24.98 -2.68 3.75
CA VAL A 92 26.07 -3.42 3.10
C VAL A 92 26.94 -4.17 4.13
N ALA A 93 27.13 -3.60 5.32
CA ALA A 93 27.80 -4.22 6.45
C ALA A 93 26.76 -4.51 7.55
N ALA A 94 25.77 -5.33 7.21
CA ALA A 94 24.65 -5.61 8.10
C ALA A 94 25.08 -6.33 9.37
N PRO A 95 24.52 -5.95 10.53
CA PRO A 95 24.69 -6.69 11.77
C PRO A 95 23.86 -7.99 11.74
N PRO A 96 24.04 -8.88 12.75
CA PRO A 96 23.08 -9.95 12.98
C PRO A 96 21.67 -9.42 13.15
N ILE A 97 20.66 -10.18 12.67
CA ILE A 97 19.23 -9.81 12.74
C ILE A 97 18.79 -9.46 14.17
N GLU A 98 19.33 -10.14 15.15
CA GLU A 98 19.06 -9.92 16.58
C GLU A 98 19.40 -8.50 17.01
N GLU A 99 20.44 -7.91 16.43
CA GLU A 99 20.85 -6.54 16.74
C GLU A 99 19.90 -5.52 16.13
N LEU A 100 19.37 -5.78 14.92
CA LEU A 100 18.31 -4.97 14.31
C LEU A 100 17.02 -5.03 15.12
N LYS A 101 16.66 -6.20 15.64
CA LYS A 101 15.49 -6.38 16.51
C LYS A 101 15.61 -5.66 17.86
N GLN A 102 16.84 -5.36 18.31
CA GLN A 102 17.06 -4.62 19.55
C GLN A 102 16.96 -3.10 19.37
N LEU A 103 16.79 -2.59 18.17
CA LEU A 103 16.55 -1.17 17.94
C LEU A 103 15.24 -0.75 18.64
N PRO A 104 15.27 0.33 19.45
CA PRO A 104 14.06 0.81 20.11
C PRO A 104 12.93 1.06 19.09
N GLY A 105 11.73 0.59 19.40
CA GLY A 105 10.56 0.73 18.53
C GLY A 105 10.44 -0.32 17.42
N VAL A 106 11.47 -1.13 17.16
CA VAL A 106 11.37 -2.24 16.20
C VAL A 106 10.58 -3.39 16.83
N VAL A 107 9.58 -3.86 16.11
CA VAL A 107 8.70 -4.98 16.53
C VAL A 107 9.12 -6.28 15.87
N ASP A 108 9.56 -6.21 14.61
CA ASP A 108 10.00 -7.37 13.84
C ASP A 108 10.92 -6.97 12.69
N VAL A 109 11.76 -7.92 12.23
CA VAL A 109 12.71 -7.73 11.13
C VAL A 109 12.67 -8.91 10.19
N ASP A 110 12.40 -8.63 8.91
CA ASP A 110 12.47 -9.60 7.82
C ASP A 110 13.73 -9.34 6.99
N GLU A 111 14.53 -10.38 6.74
CA GLU A 111 15.64 -10.34 5.80
C GLU A 111 15.15 -10.73 4.40
N LEU A 112 15.31 -9.82 3.44
CA LEU A 112 14.83 -10.00 2.06
C LEU A 112 15.92 -10.54 1.11
N GLY A 113 17.14 -10.77 1.63
CA GLY A 113 18.33 -11.13 0.84
C GLY A 113 19.03 -9.93 0.21
N GLY A 114 20.30 -10.13 -0.20
CA GLY A 114 21.08 -9.06 -0.83
C GLY A 114 21.34 -7.83 0.04
N SER A 115 21.49 -8.02 1.35
CA SER A 115 21.66 -6.94 2.33
C SER A 115 20.43 -6.04 2.53
N ASN A 116 19.25 -6.49 2.13
CA ASN A 116 17.99 -5.77 2.27
C ASN A 116 17.21 -6.28 3.48
N TYR A 117 16.70 -5.35 4.25
CA TYR A 117 15.97 -5.60 5.48
C TYR A 117 14.67 -4.80 5.50
N ARG A 118 13.63 -5.42 6.04
CA ARG A 118 12.36 -4.78 6.32
C ARG A 118 12.15 -4.77 7.84
N LEU A 119 12.10 -3.58 8.43
CA LEU A 119 11.92 -3.39 9.86
C LEU A 119 10.50 -2.90 10.12
N ARG A 120 9.69 -3.69 10.81
CA ARG A 120 8.39 -3.27 11.33
C ARG A 120 8.57 -2.56 12.67
N PHE A 121 7.86 -1.46 12.86
CA PHE A 121 8.00 -0.61 14.04
C PHE A 121 6.63 -0.15 14.57
N SER A 122 6.63 0.29 15.84
CA SER A 122 5.44 0.83 16.51
C SER A 122 5.51 2.34 16.77
N ASP A 123 6.67 2.95 16.54
CA ASP A 123 6.92 4.36 16.79
C ASP A 123 6.48 5.26 15.62
N SER A 124 6.77 6.56 15.72
CA SER A 124 6.59 7.50 14.61
C SER A 124 7.51 7.14 13.43
N PRO A 125 6.99 7.15 12.18
CA PRO A 125 7.78 6.85 10.99
C PRO A 125 9.06 7.68 10.85
N GLN A 126 8.99 8.98 11.17
CA GLN A 126 10.14 9.89 11.12
C GLN A 126 11.21 9.52 12.15
N GLU A 127 10.80 9.30 13.40
CA GLU A 127 11.73 8.90 14.46
C GLU A 127 12.40 7.56 14.16
N MET A 128 11.70 6.62 13.54
CA MET A 128 12.28 5.34 13.15
C MET A 128 13.32 5.51 12.05
N ILE A 129 13.04 6.29 10.99
CA ILE A 129 14.04 6.58 9.95
C ILE A 129 15.29 7.22 10.57
N GLU A 130 15.12 8.26 11.38
CA GLU A 130 16.24 8.95 12.04
C GLU A 130 17.07 7.98 12.88
N ARG A 131 16.42 7.12 13.65
CA ARG A 131 17.06 6.10 14.48
C ARG A 131 17.87 5.09 13.67
N VAL A 132 17.28 4.57 12.57
CA VAL A 132 17.99 3.65 11.66
C VAL A 132 19.21 4.33 11.06
N VAL A 133 19.08 5.57 10.58
CA VAL A 133 20.20 6.33 10.00
C VAL A 133 21.29 6.59 11.04
N GLN A 134 20.94 7.13 12.20
CA GLN A 134 21.90 7.44 13.26
C GLN A 134 22.65 6.20 13.76
N THR A 135 21.92 5.09 13.98
CA THR A 135 22.53 3.85 14.43
C THR A 135 23.42 3.24 13.36
N SER A 136 23.00 3.28 12.09
CA SER A 136 23.79 2.79 10.97
C SER A 136 25.11 3.54 10.81
N VAL A 137 25.11 4.86 11.04
CA VAL A 137 26.33 5.68 11.03
C VAL A 137 27.21 5.36 12.24
N ALA A 138 26.62 5.29 13.43
CA ALA A 138 27.37 5.03 14.68
C ALA A 138 28.04 3.66 14.71
N LYS A 139 27.43 2.65 14.07
CA LYS A 139 27.88 1.26 14.05
C LYS A 139 28.51 0.82 12.72
N ASP A 140 28.69 1.75 11.78
CA ASP A 140 29.27 1.51 10.45
C ASP A 140 28.58 0.37 9.67
N TRP A 141 27.23 0.32 9.71
CA TRP A 141 26.45 -0.66 8.96
C TRP A 141 26.40 -0.38 7.47
N ARG A 142 26.95 0.73 7.02
CA ARG A 142 27.04 1.14 5.63
C ARG A 142 25.67 1.17 4.95
N LEU A 143 24.76 1.95 5.52
CA LEU A 143 23.43 2.18 4.97
C LEU A 143 23.53 2.84 3.59
N THR A 144 22.91 2.24 2.58
CA THR A 144 22.88 2.75 1.20
C THR A 144 21.50 3.16 0.76
N GLU A 145 20.45 2.61 1.34
CA GLU A 145 19.08 2.98 1.09
C GLU A 145 18.26 2.90 2.38
N VAL A 146 17.38 3.86 2.58
CA VAL A 146 16.34 3.83 3.60
C VAL A 146 15.07 4.50 3.07
N ARG A 147 13.94 3.82 3.21
CA ARG A 147 12.64 4.38 2.84
C ARG A 147 11.52 3.81 3.71
N LEU A 148 10.46 4.58 3.87
CA LEU A 148 9.21 4.03 4.41
C LEU A 148 8.55 3.17 3.34
N GLU A 149 8.18 1.97 3.71
CA GLU A 149 7.29 1.14 2.89
C GLU A 149 5.85 1.38 3.31
N LYS A 150 5.01 1.70 2.34
CA LYS A 150 3.57 1.68 2.56
C LYS A 150 3.12 0.24 2.70
N SER A 151 2.24 0.00 3.66
CA SER A 151 1.62 -1.31 3.84
C SER A 151 0.92 -1.75 2.55
N SER A 152 1.01 -3.03 2.22
CA SER A 152 0.24 -3.60 1.11
C SER A 152 -1.24 -3.69 1.49
N LEU A 153 -2.13 -3.85 0.51
CA LEU A 153 -3.55 -4.11 0.79
C LEU A 153 -3.74 -5.34 1.69
N ASP A 154 -2.90 -6.35 1.52
CA ASP A 154 -2.94 -7.58 2.31
C ASP A 154 -2.58 -7.32 3.78
N ASP A 155 -1.56 -6.49 4.04
CA ASP A 155 -1.16 -6.10 5.40
C ASP A 155 -2.29 -5.33 6.09
N ILE A 156 -2.88 -4.38 5.37
CA ILE A 156 -4.01 -3.58 5.84
C ILE A 156 -5.21 -4.46 6.14
N PHE A 157 -5.51 -5.37 5.21
CA PHE A 157 -6.60 -6.31 5.37
C PHE A 157 -6.42 -7.20 6.58
N ALA A 158 -5.20 -7.70 6.80
CA ALA A 158 -4.85 -8.50 7.97
C ALA A 158 -5.03 -7.72 9.27
N GLU A 159 -4.66 -6.43 9.30
CA GLU A 159 -4.77 -5.58 10.48
C GLU A 159 -6.23 -5.21 10.78
N LEU A 160 -6.98 -4.77 9.78
CA LEU A 160 -8.41 -4.46 9.91
C LEU A 160 -9.25 -5.68 10.31
N SER A 161 -8.86 -6.88 9.83
CA SER A 161 -9.53 -8.13 10.18
C SER A 161 -9.26 -8.58 11.62
N LYS A 162 -8.17 -8.12 12.26
CA LYS A 162 -7.84 -8.40 13.67
C LYS A 162 -8.63 -7.52 14.63
N ILE A 163 -8.96 -6.29 14.24
CA ILE A 163 -9.64 -5.30 15.10
C ILE A 163 -11.11 -5.68 15.35
N LYS A 164 -11.72 -6.48 14.50
CA LYS A 164 -13.14 -6.89 14.61
C LYS A 164 -13.37 -8.25 15.30
N LYS A 165 -12.42 -8.75 16.05
CA LYS A 165 -12.60 -9.84 17.01
C LYS A 165 -12.63 -9.27 18.41
#